data_254b0d25a77c0061761ebfe9b653a1c7
#
_entry.id   254b0d25a77c0061761ebfe9b653a1c7
#
_cell.length_a   1.000
_cell.length_b   1.000
_cell.length_c   1.000
_cell.angle_alpha   90.00
_cell.angle_beta   90.00
_cell.angle_gamma   90.00
#
_symmetry.space_group_name_H-M   'P 1'
#
loop_
_entity.id
_entity.type
_entity.pdbx_description
1 polymer ?
#
loop_
_entity_poly.entity_id
_entity_poly.type
_entity_poly.pdbx_seq_one_letter_code
_entity_poly.pdbx_strand_id
1 'polypeptide(L)'
;MNWMEVLVSGGIAAVLGGITASLRNRKKLGKIGAVLWVIIPIIIGNVIYYQYNNPNGFRNNDRTQIEQSLESFPVFQTLKQQEPALYTQLIDNFIKSSNAGHSEQQLIDEMKQSVAELTVQRIQRASDENVIDYMKIILEELRYYQANHRSEKLCFKALYPQVSGGVNTTKILPKELQERDLDSVNRLFQASTGELITPQNQEYESKLDNIVQQMQQQYGDDLQMFTNLTSPNVDREKVCDMAIDMYSEILKLPPNDAGAILRSMLGGE
;
A
#
# COMPACT_ATOMS: atom_id res chain seq x y z
N MET A 1 -5.81 -27.23 34.65
CA MET A 1 -5.09 -26.49 33.58
C MET A 1 -5.23 -27.30 32.30
N ASN A 2 -6.07 -26.84 31.41
CA ASN A 2 -6.52 -27.61 30.24
C ASN A 2 -5.52 -27.44 29.11
N TRP A 3 -4.86 -28.53 28.70
CA TRP A 3 -3.82 -28.52 27.64
C TRP A 3 -4.33 -27.94 26.32
N MET A 4 -5.64 -27.93 26.12
CA MET A 4 -6.26 -27.35 24.94
C MET A 4 -6.24 -25.82 24.98
N GLU A 5 -6.35 -25.19 26.15
CA GLU A 5 -6.23 -23.72 26.31
C GLU A 5 -4.78 -23.24 26.07
N VAL A 6 -3.78 -24.05 26.45
CA VAL A 6 -2.37 -23.73 26.21
C VAL A 6 -2.01 -23.89 24.73
N LEU A 7 -2.60 -24.83 24.01
CA LEU A 7 -2.40 -25.01 22.58
C LEU A 7 -3.09 -23.93 21.75
N VAL A 8 -4.27 -23.49 22.17
CA VAL A 8 -5.00 -22.39 21.49
C VAL A 8 -4.30 -21.05 21.71
N SER A 9 -3.89 -20.74 22.94
CA SER A 9 -3.16 -19.51 23.23
C SER A 9 -1.74 -19.49 22.59
N GLY A 10 -1.06 -20.64 22.58
CA GLY A 10 0.24 -20.79 21.89
C GLY A 10 0.11 -20.72 20.37
N GLY A 11 -1.00 -21.24 19.79
CA GLY A 11 -1.27 -21.18 18.36
C GLY A 11 -1.58 -19.74 17.88
N ILE A 12 -2.38 -19.00 18.63
CA ILE A 12 -2.69 -17.60 18.32
C ILE A 12 -1.43 -16.72 18.47
N ALA A 13 -0.65 -16.91 19.52
CA ALA A 13 0.62 -16.21 19.70
C ALA A 13 1.64 -16.60 18.60
N ALA A 14 1.62 -17.83 18.10
CA ALA A 14 2.49 -18.27 17.00
C ALA A 14 2.03 -17.71 15.64
N VAL A 15 0.73 -17.55 15.40
CA VAL A 15 0.20 -16.91 14.17
C VAL A 15 0.44 -15.40 14.20
N LEU A 16 0.18 -14.74 15.32
CA LEU A 16 0.51 -13.32 15.52
C LEU A 16 2.03 -13.10 15.55
N GLY A 17 2.77 -13.94 16.27
CA GLY A 17 4.23 -13.96 16.28
C GLY A 17 4.81 -14.37 14.92
N GLY A 18 4.13 -15.22 14.15
CA GLY A 18 4.50 -15.59 12.78
C GLY A 18 4.22 -14.46 11.79
N ILE A 19 3.10 -13.77 11.88
CA ILE A 19 2.81 -12.58 11.07
C ILE A 19 3.78 -11.45 11.46
N THR A 20 3.94 -11.16 12.74
CA THR A 20 4.87 -10.12 13.23
C THR A 20 6.33 -10.53 13.09
N ALA A 21 6.72 -11.80 13.32
CA ALA A 21 8.10 -12.27 13.16
C ALA A 21 8.48 -12.55 11.70
N SER A 22 7.55 -12.96 10.82
CA SER A 22 7.77 -13.01 9.38
C SER A 22 7.91 -11.61 8.80
N LEU A 23 7.16 -10.65 9.33
CA LEU A 23 7.28 -9.22 9.04
C LEU A 23 8.58 -8.62 9.64
N ARG A 24 9.04 -9.11 10.80
CA ARG A 24 10.23 -8.62 11.52
C ARG A 24 11.55 -9.21 11.06
N ASN A 25 11.61 -10.48 10.62
CA ASN A 25 12.85 -11.18 10.23
C ASN A 25 13.30 -10.94 8.79
N ARG A 26 12.47 -10.34 7.94
CA ARG A 26 12.86 -9.94 6.59
C ARG A 26 13.33 -8.50 6.57
N LYS A 27 14.53 -8.25 7.10
CA LYS A 27 15.22 -6.95 7.19
C LYS A 27 15.40 -6.16 5.88
N LYS A 28 14.79 -6.56 4.75
CA LYS A 28 14.89 -5.82 3.47
C LYS A 28 13.56 -5.59 2.74
N LEU A 29 12.45 -6.22 3.13
CA LEU A 29 11.15 -6.09 2.46
C LEU A 29 9.98 -6.37 3.42
N GLY A 30 10.20 -6.18 4.72
CA GLY A 30 9.21 -6.43 5.76
C GLY A 30 7.96 -5.56 5.58
N LYS A 31 7.02 -5.67 6.37
CA LYS A 31 5.76 -4.95 6.64
C LYS A 31 5.15 -4.04 5.52
N ILE A 32 5.96 -3.50 4.62
CA ILE A 32 5.62 -2.47 3.62
C ILE A 32 4.87 -3.03 2.42
N GLY A 33 4.96 -4.33 2.17
CA GLY A 33 4.60 -4.90 0.86
C GLY A 33 3.12 -4.91 0.52
N ALA A 34 2.21 -4.82 1.50
CA ALA A 34 0.85 -5.22 1.24
C ALA A 34 -0.10 -4.09 0.80
N VAL A 35 0.09 -2.87 1.28
CA VAL A 35 -0.95 -1.84 1.11
C VAL A 35 -0.49 -0.64 0.28
N LEU A 36 0.79 -0.33 0.30
CA LEU A 36 1.31 0.90 -0.32
C LEU A 36 1.43 0.84 -1.84
N TRP A 37 1.34 -0.32 -2.44
CA TRP A 37 1.54 -0.51 -3.87
C TRP A 37 0.32 -0.18 -4.73
N VAL A 38 -0.85 0.03 -4.14
CA VAL A 38 -2.08 0.30 -4.88
C VAL A 38 -2.09 1.71 -5.48
N ILE A 39 -1.51 2.69 -4.80
CA ILE A 39 -1.75 4.11 -5.03
C ILE A 39 -0.83 4.73 -6.08
N ILE A 40 0.44 4.42 -6.00
CA ILE A 40 1.46 5.05 -6.84
C ILE A 40 1.31 4.71 -8.33
N PRO A 41 0.73 3.55 -8.72
CA PRO A 41 0.47 3.23 -10.13
C PRO A 41 -0.37 4.25 -10.87
N ILE A 42 -1.36 4.86 -10.21
CA ILE A 42 -2.32 5.74 -10.88
C ILE A 42 -1.62 6.97 -11.43
N ILE A 43 -0.80 7.62 -10.61
CA ILE A 43 -0.12 8.85 -10.96
C ILE A 43 0.90 8.58 -12.08
N ILE A 44 1.75 7.60 -11.84
CA ILE A 44 2.86 7.26 -12.72
C ILE A 44 2.34 6.66 -14.01
N GLY A 45 1.31 5.79 -13.92
CA GLY A 45 0.69 5.21 -15.08
C GLY A 45 0.07 6.25 -16.02
N ASN A 46 -0.61 7.29 -15.50
CA ASN A 46 -1.17 8.35 -16.32
C ASN A 46 -0.09 9.18 -17.02
N VAL A 47 0.99 9.53 -16.31
CA VAL A 47 2.11 10.28 -16.91
C VAL A 47 2.81 9.44 -17.96
N ILE A 48 3.12 8.19 -17.67
CA ILE A 48 3.80 7.30 -18.62
C ILE A 48 2.89 6.96 -19.79
N TYR A 49 1.59 6.68 -19.56
CA TYR A 49 0.62 6.42 -20.61
C TYR A 49 0.46 7.62 -21.56
N TYR A 50 0.37 8.85 -21.03
CA TYR A 50 0.29 10.05 -21.82
C TYR A 50 1.57 10.26 -22.65
N GLN A 51 2.73 10.07 -22.05
CA GLN A 51 4.02 10.21 -22.71
C GLN A 51 4.27 9.08 -23.73
N TYR A 52 3.91 7.84 -23.40
CA TYR A 52 4.11 6.67 -24.28
C TYR A 52 3.22 6.68 -25.52
N ASN A 53 1.97 7.18 -25.40
CA ASN A 53 1.04 7.29 -26.51
C ASN A 53 1.16 8.59 -27.31
N ASN A 54 2.01 9.52 -26.88
CA ASN A 54 2.32 10.71 -27.65
C ASN A 54 3.45 10.37 -28.67
N PRO A 55 3.20 10.47 -30.01
CA PRO A 55 4.22 10.12 -31.03
C PRO A 55 5.56 10.85 -30.89
N ASN A 56 5.58 11.97 -30.13
CA ASN A 56 6.77 12.74 -29.82
C ASN A 56 7.22 12.56 -28.35
N GLY A 57 6.53 11.72 -27.55
CA GLY A 57 6.59 11.71 -26.10
C GLY A 57 7.97 11.40 -25.52
N PHE A 58 8.60 10.31 -25.90
CA PHE A 58 9.87 9.92 -25.29
C PHE A 58 11.10 10.06 -26.21
N ARG A 59 10.94 10.54 -27.43
CA ARG A 59 12.06 10.67 -28.37
C ARG A 59 13.06 11.79 -28.01
N ASN A 60 12.61 12.75 -27.23
CA ASN A 60 13.48 13.72 -26.57
C ASN A 60 13.14 13.63 -25.08
N ASN A 61 13.92 12.89 -24.30
CA ASN A 61 13.82 12.84 -22.82
C ASN A 61 14.08 14.23 -22.22
N ASP A 62 13.24 15.18 -22.60
CA ASP A 62 13.30 16.54 -22.12
C ASP A 62 12.78 16.55 -20.68
N ARG A 63 13.72 16.68 -19.76
CA ARG A 63 13.45 16.82 -18.34
C ARG A 63 12.31 17.78 -18.07
N THR A 64 12.28 18.91 -18.76
CA THR A 64 11.27 19.95 -18.60
C THR A 64 9.86 19.44 -18.91
N GLN A 65 9.69 18.64 -19.95
CA GLN A 65 8.39 18.06 -20.29
C GLN A 65 7.93 17.03 -19.24
N ILE A 66 8.84 16.22 -18.72
CA ILE A 66 8.54 15.25 -17.66
C ILE A 66 8.13 16.00 -16.40
N GLU A 67 8.89 17.01 -15.98
CA GLU A 67 8.56 17.84 -14.82
C GLU A 67 7.19 18.52 -14.97
N GLN A 68 6.90 19.14 -16.10
CA GLN A 68 5.60 19.77 -16.37
C GLN A 68 4.44 18.76 -16.30
N SER A 69 4.64 17.55 -16.84
CA SER A 69 3.63 16.50 -16.79
C SER A 69 3.37 16.03 -15.36
N LEU A 70 4.43 15.84 -14.56
CA LEU A 70 4.31 15.47 -13.14
C LEU A 70 3.66 16.58 -12.32
N GLU A 71 4.06 17.83 -12.53
CA GLU A 71 3.52 19.00 -11.82
C GLU A 71 2.06 19.31 -12.15
N SER A 72 1.46 18.68 -13.17
CA SER A 72 0.02 18.71 -13.37
C SER A 72 -0.77 18.02 -12.24
N PHE A 73 -0.11 17.18 -11.45
CA PHE A 73 -0.70 16.47 -10.31
C PHE A 73 -0.28 17.12 -8.98
N PRO A 74 -1.23 17.52 -8.11
CA PRO A 74 -0.95 18.23 -6.85
C PRO A 74 0.05 17.49 -5.93
N VAL A 75 0.01 16.16 -5.90
CA VAL A 75 0.91 15.36 -5.07
C VAL A 75 2.38 15.52 -5.46
N PHE A 76 2.70 15.68 -6.76
CA PHE A 76 4.08 15.93 -7.19
C PHE A 76 4.53 17.36 -6.91
N GLN A 77 3.60 18.33 -6.94
CA GLN A 77 3.91 19.69 -6.48
C GLN A 77 4.26 19.69 -4.99
N THR A 78 3.47 18.97 -4.18
CA THR A 78 3.74 18.80 -2.75
C THR A 78 5.07 18.08 -2.52
N LEU A 79 5.35 17.01 -3.26
CA LEU A 79 6.63 16.29 -3.20
C LEU A 79 7.81 17.18 -3.56
N LYS A 80 7.72 17.97 -4.64
CA LYS A 80 8.75 18.90 -5.05
C LYS A 80 9.06 19.95 -3.98
N GLN A 81 8.03 20.41 -3.28
CA GLN A 81 8.17 21.41 -2.21
C GLN A 81 8.77 20.82 -0.93
N GLN A 82 8.31 19.64 -0.52
CA GLN A 82 8.66 19.04 0.77
C GLN A 82 9.92 18.17 0.70
N GLU A 83 10.14 17.49 -0.43
CA GLU A 83 11.22 16.51 -0.65
C GLU A 83 11.95 16.77 -1.98
N PRO A 84 12.56 17.95 -2.19
CA PRO A 84 13.12 18.33 -3.48
C PRO A 84 14.23 17.40 -3.97
N ALA A 85 15.01 16.82 -3.05
CA ALA A 85 16.06 15.85 -3.40
C ALA A 85 15.46 14.54 -3.95
N LEU A 86 14.41 14.01 -3.30
CA LEU A 86 13.71 12.83 -3.74
C LEU A 86 13.00 13.09 -5.08
N TYR A 87 12.34 14.24 -5.22
CA TYR A 87 11.69 14.63 -6.49
C TYR A 87 12.70 14.64 -7.66
N THR A 88 13.88 15.23 -7.45
CA THR A 88 14.95 15.25 -8.44
C THR A 88 15.41 13.84 -8.78
N GLN A 89 15.65 13.00 -7.76
CA GLN A 89 16.07 11.61 -7.94
C GLN A 89 15.04 10.77 -8.71
N LEU A 90 13.75 10.96 -8.46
CA LEU A 90 12.67 10.27 -9.18
C LEU A 90 12.75 10.59 -10.69
N ILE A 91 12.93 11.86 -11.04
CA ILE A 91 13.02 12.29 -12.45
C ILE A 91 14.30 11.73 -13.10
N ASP A 92 15.43 11.80 -12.41
CA ASP A 92 16.71 11.30 -12.93
C ASP A 92 16.65 9.78 -13.17
N ASN A 93 16.09 9.02 -12.22
CA ASN A 93 15.90 7.59 -12.36
C ASN A 93 14.95 7.27 -13.52
N PHE A 94 13.83 7.99 -13.64
CA PHE A 94 12.89 7.81 -14.73
C PHE A 94 13.54 8.02 -16.10
N ILE A 95 14.28 9.13 -16.27
CA ILE A 95 15.00 9.44 -17.51
C ILE A 95 16.03 8.35 -17.83
N LYS A 96 16.81 7.93 -16.83
CA LYS A 96 17.82 6.88 -16.97
C LYS A 96 17.22 5.55 -17.43
N SER A 97 16.16 5.10 -16.78
CA SER A 97 15.50 3.82 -17.08
C SER A 97 14.77 3.87 -18.42
N SER A 98 14.13 5.00 -18.75
CA SER A 98 13.54 5.23 -20.07
C SER A 98 14.58 5.16 -21.19
N ASN A 99 15.75 5.79 -21.02
CA ASN A 99 16.87 5.72 -21.97
C ASN A 99 17.48 4.32 -22.09
N ALA A 100 17.39 3.51 -21.02
CA ALA A 100 17.81 2.11 -21.03
C ALA A 100 16.81 1.20 -21.76
N GLY A 101 15.66 1.72 -22.19
CA GLY A 101 14.63 0.97 -22.93
C GLY A 101 13.73 0.13 -22.02
N HIS A 102 13.60 0.49 -20.74
CA HIS A 102 12.67 -0.17 -19.83
C HIS A 102 11.23 -0.02 -20.34
N SER A 103 10.43 -1.07 -20.15
CA SER A 103 9.01 -1.05 -20.49
C SER A 103 8.21 -0.09 -19.58
N GLU A 104 7.04 0.35 -20.04
CA GLU A 104 6.09 1.15 -19.26
C GLU A 104 5.91 0.59 -17.84
N GLN A 105 5.68 -0.73 -17.72
CA GLN A 105 5.46 -1.38 -16.43
C GLN A 105 6.71 -1.33 -15.53
N GLN A 106 7.91 -1.51 -16.10
CA GLN A 106 9.15 -1.40 -15.32
C GLN A 106 9.37 0.01 -14.79
N LEU A 107 9.13 1.04 -15.61
CA LEU A 107 9.22 2.43 -15.19
C LEU A 107 8.24 2.75 -14.06
N ILE A 108 6.99 2.25 -14.18
CA ILE A 108 5.98 2.36 -13.14
C ILE A 108 6.49 1.71 -11.84
N ASP A 109 7.01 0.50 -11.90
CA ASP A 109 7.42 -0.26 -10.71
C ASP A 109 8.62 0.37 -10.00
N GLU A 110 9.58 0.91 -10.74
CA GLU A 110 10.75 1.61 -10.18
C GLU A 110 10.37 2.92 -9.46
N MET A 111 9.49 3.71 -10.06
CA MET A 111 9.02 4.95 -9.43
C MET A 111 8.17 4.68 -8.19
N LYS A 112 7.34 3.63 -8.22
CA LYS A 112 6.54 3.18 -7.07
C LYS A 112 7.39 2.92 -5.84
N GLN A 113 8.50 2.22 -5.98
CA GLN A 113 9.32 1.85 -4.83
C GLN A 113 9.77 3.07 -4.03
N SER A 114 10.28 4.10 -4.71
CA SER A 114 10.78 5.31 -4.05
C SER A 114 9.68 6.11 -3.32
N VAL A 115 8.49 6.20 -3.94
CA VAL A 115 7.36 6.90 -3.31
C VAL A 115 6.73 6.06 -2.20
N ALA A 116 6.75 4.72 -2.30
CA ALA A 116 6.27 3.83 -1.24
C ALA A 116 7.07 4.01 0.05
N GLU A 117 8.40 4.08 -0.05
CA GLU A 117 9.27 4.31 1.11
C GLU A 117 8.95 5.64 1.82
N LEU A 118 8.72 6.70 1.04
CA LEU A 118 8.29 7.98 1.59
C LEU A 118 6.91 7.88 2.24
N THR A 119 5.94 7.23 1.59
CA THR A 119 4.57 7.09 2.12
C THR A 119 4.57 6.38 3.48
N VAL A 120 5.38 5.32 3.65
CA VAL A 120 5.55 4.63 4.94
C VAL A 120 6.03 5.59 6.02
N GLN A 121 7.06 6.39 5.73
CA GLN A 121 7.57 7.39 6.67
C GLN A 121 6.53 8.46 7.00
N ARG A 122 5.73 8.85 6.02
CA ARG A 122 4.69 9.87 6.17
C ARG A 122 3.48 9.37 6.96
N ILE A 123 3.09 8.11 6.80
CA ILE A 123 2.03 7.48 7.62
C ILE A 123 2.32 7.57 9.11
N GLN A 124 3.57 7.41 9.53
CA GLN A 124 3.98 7.53 10.94
C GLN A 124 3.78 8.93 11.53
N ARG A 125 3.65 9.94 10.69
CA ARG A 125 3.54 11.36 11.08
C ARG A 125 2.17 11.95 10.75
N ALA A 126 1.34 11.22 10.02
CA ALA A 126 0.02 11.67 9.63
C ALA A 126 -1.00 11.51 10.77
N SER A 127 -1.95 12.45 10.87
CA SER A 127 -3.04 12.36 11.83
C SER A 127 -3.88 11.09 11.60
N ASP A 128 -4.61 10.66 12.64
CA ASP A 128 -5.53 9.52 12.56
C ASP A 128 -6.50 9.66 11.39
N GLU A 129 -7.09 10.85 11.23
CA GLU A 129 -8.03 11.15 10.16
C GLU A 129 -7.42 10.93 8.77
N ASN A 130 -6.22 11.44 8.52
CA ASN A 130 -5.55 11.29 7.23
C ASN A 130 -5.18 9.85 6.91
N VAL A 131 -4.70 9.08 7.90
CA VAL A 131 -4.37 7.66 7.72
C VAL A 131 -5.64 6.84 7.47
N ILE A 132 -6.72 7.14 8.18
CA ILE A 132 -8.03 6.48 8.01
C ILE A 132 -8.63 6.80 6.63
N ASP A 133 -8.61 8.06 6.21
CA ASP A 133 -9.16 8.45 4.90
C ASP A 133 -8.37 7.81 3.75
N TYR A 134 -7.05 7.78 3.88
CA TYR A 134 -6.19 7.07 2.95
C TYR A 134 -6.55 5.57 2.88
N MET A 135 -6.68 4.90 4.02
CA MET A 135 -7.03 3.48 4.04
C MET A 135 -8.44 3.19 3.52
N LYS A 136 -9.40 4.09 3.70
CA LYS A 136 -10.75 3.96 3.13
C LYS A 136 -10.73 3.90 1.61
N ILE A 137 -9.91 4.76 0.97
CA ILE A 137 -9.76 4.77 -0.49
C ILE A 137 -9.13 3.46 -0.96
N ILE A 138 -8.05 3.02 -0.31
CA ILE A 138 -7.43 1.72 -0.63
C ILE A 138 -8.44 0.57 -0.51
N LEU A 139 -9.21 0.55 0.57
CA LEU A 139 -10.21 -0.50 0.76
C LEU A 139 -11.29 -0.47 -0.34
N GLU A 140 -11.68 0.71 -0.82
CA GLU A 140 -12.60 0.87 -1.94
C GLU A 140 -12.01 0.31 -3.25
N GLU A 141 -10.74 0.55 -3.51
CA GLU A 141 -10.04 -0.01 -4.67
C GLU A 141 -9.94 -1.54 -4.60
N LEU A 142 -9.57 -2.09 -3.43
CA LEU A 142 -9.52 -3.54 -3.24
C LEU A 142 -10.89 -4.19 -3.48
N ARG A 143 -11.96 -3.57 -2.98
CA ARG A 143 -13.34 -4.01 -3.25
C ARG A 143 -13.72 -3.91 -4.72
N TYR A 144 -13.28 -2.86 -5.40
CA TYR A 144 -13.49 -2.72 -6.83
C TYR A 144 -12.83 -3.87 -7.61
N TYR A 145 -11.56 -4.19 -7.31
CA TYR A 145 -10.86 -5.32 -7.92
C TYR A 145 -11.52 -6.65 -7.59
N GLN A 146 -11.94 -6.85 -6.35
CA GLN A 146 -12.65 -8.05 -5.91
C GLN A 146 -13.96 -8.24 -6.68
N ALA A 147 -14.74 -7.19 -6.86
CA ALA A 147 -16.05 -7.26 -7.49
C ALA A 147 -15.98 -7.40 -9.01
N ASN A 148 -15.02 -6.74 -9.68
CA ASN A 148 -15.00 -6.60 -11.12
C ASN A 148 -13.90 -7.44 -11.82
N HIS A 149 -12.83 -7.81 -11.09
CA HIS A 149 -11.65 -8.46 -11.64
C HIS A 149 -11.16 -9.64 -10.79
N ARG A 150 -12.09 -10.35 -10.18
CA ARG A 150 -11.80 -11.46 -9.26
C ARG A 150 -11.00 -12.58 -9.95
N SER A 151 -11.43 -13.01 -11.13
CA SER A 151 -10.75 -14.07 -11.90
C SER A 151 -9.31 -13.72 -12.29
N GLU A 152 -9.00 -12.43 -12.46
CA GLU A 152 -7.67 -11.92 -12.77
C GLU A 152 -6.80 -11.76 -11.53
N LYS A 153 -7.39 -11.95 -10.34
CA LYS A 153 -6.74 -11.82 -9.02
C LYS A 153 -6.11 -10.45 -8.79
N LEU A 154 -6.73 -9.40 -9.34
CA LEU A 154 -6.15 -8.05 -9.29
C LEU A 154 -6.06 -7.51 -7.87
N CYS A 155 -7.00 -7.85 -6.97
CA CYS A 155 -6.91 -7.48 -5.57
C CYS A 155 -5.65 -8.06 -4.90
N PHE A 156 -5.34 -9.33 -5.13
CA PHE A 156 -4.10 -9.94 -4.61
C PHE A 156 -2.85 -9.30 -5.23
N LYS A 157 -2.88 -9.02 -6.53
CA LYS A 157 -1.77 -8.34 -7.22
C LYS A 157 -1.54 -6.94 -6.68
N ALA A 158 -2.61 -6.21 -6.35
CA ALA A 158 -2.53 -4.89 -5.74
C ALA A 158 -1.92 -4.98 -4.33
N LEU A 159 -2.37 -5.92 -3.50
CA LEU A 159 -1.84 -6.13 -2.15
C LEU A 159 -0.40 -6.63 -2.11
N TYR A 160 -0.02 -7.51 -3.05
CA TYR A 160 1.27 -8.23 -3.05
C TYR A 160 1.96 -8.19 -4.42
N PRO A 161 2.30 -6.99 -4.92
CA PRO A 161 2.91 -6.82 -6.25
C PRO A 161 4.27 -7.50 -6.38
N GLN A 162 5.02 -7.61 -5.29
CA GLN A 162 6.31 -8.30 -5.22
C GLN A 162 6.19 -9.82 -5.44
N VAL A 163 4.98 -10.39 -5.29
CA VAL A 163 4.70 -11.83 -5.48
C VAL A 163 4.18 -12.14 -6.86
N SER A 164 3.37 -11.25 -7.43
CA SER A 164 2.60 -11.57 -8.66
C SER A 164 2.59 -10.46 -9.71
N GLY A 165 3.45 -9.47 -9.58
CA GLY A 165 3.41 -8.23 -10.36
C GLY A 165 2.30 -7.29 -9.89
N GLY A 166 2.46 -6.00 -10.14
CA GLY A 166 1.48 -4.98 -9.76
C GLY A 166 0.29 -4.89 -10.72
N VAL A 167 -0.62 -3.97 -10.40
CA VAL A 167 -1.77 -3.61 -11.23
C VAL A 167 -1.51 -2.26 -11.90
N ASN A 168 -1.82 -2.13 -13.18
CA ASN A 168 -1.90 -0.84 -13.83
C ASN A 168 -3.27 -0.22 -13.53
N THR A 169 -3.33 0.51 -12.42
CA THR A 169 -4.57 1.08 -11.88
C THR A 169 -5.22 2.07 -12.84
N THR A 170 -4.44 2.79 -13.66
CA THR A 170 -4.94 3.76 -14.62
C THR A 170 -5.79 3.14 -15.71
N LYS A 171 -5.54 1.87 -16.04
CA LYS A 171 -6.29 1.12 -17.05
C LYS A 171 -7.50 0.39 -16.47
N ILE A 172 -7.55 0.23 -15.16
CA ILE A 172 -8.50 -0.66 -14.49
C ILE A 172 -9.52 0.10 -13.64
N LEU A 173 -9.07 1.07 -12.83
CA LEU A 173 -9.95 1.78 -11.91
C LEU A 173 -10.79 2.85 -12.62
N PRO A 174 -12.03 3.10 -12.15
CA PRO A 174 -12.81 4.26 -12.58
C PRO A 174 -12.05 5.57 -12.34
N LYS A 175 -12.18 6.53 -13.26
CA LYS A 175 -11.47 7.81 -13.19
C LYS A 175 -11.72 8.55 -11.88
N GLU A 176 -12.95 8.56 -11.40
CA GLU A 176 -13.32 9.20 -10.14
C GLU A 176 -12.56 8.59 -8.94
N LEU A 177 -12.42 7.26 -8.91
CA LEU A 177 -11.68 6.60 -7.83
C LEU A 177 -10.18 6.92 -7.93
N GLN A 178 -9.62 6.98 -9.15
CA GLN A 178 -8.24 7.41 -9.38
C GLN A 178 -7.99 8.83 -8.86
N GLU A 179 -8.90 9.78 -9.15
CA GLU A 179 -8.80 11.18 -8.69
C GLU A 179 -8.86 11.27 -7.17
N ARG A 180 -9.76 10.53 -6.54
CA ARG A 180 -9.88 10.48 -5.07
C ARG A 180 -8.67 9.87 -4.39
N ASP A 181 -8.05 8.86 -5.00
CA ASP A 181 -6.82 8.26 -4.51
C ASP A 181 -5.67 9.27 -4.53
N LEU A 182 -5.45 9.93 -5.67
CA LEU A 182 -4.45 10.98 -5.80
C LEU A 182 -4.60 12.07 -4.73
N ASP A 183 -5.82 12.48 -4.49
CA ASP A 183 -6.17 13.52 -3.54
C ASP A 183 -5.92 13.05 -2.10
N SER A 184 -6.19 11.77 -1.79
CA SER A 184 -5.94 11.20 -0.46
C SER A 184 -4.45 11.14 -0.13
N VAL A 185 -3.61 10.74 -1.08
CA VAL A 185 -2.14 10.74 -0.93
C VAL A 185 -1.62 12.16 -0.78
N ASN A 186 -2.11 13.10 -1.58
CA ASN A 186 -1.70 14.49 -1.47
C ASN A 186 -2.02 15.08 -0.09
N ARG A 187 -3.22 14.83 0.44
CA ARG A 187 -3.59 15.23 1.81
C ARG A 187 -2.71 14.56 2.85
N LEU A 188 -2.42 13.28 2.70
CA LEU A 188 -1.51 12.55 3.59
C LEU A 188 -0.14 13.23 3.64
N PHE A 189 0.45 13.56 2.50
CA PHE A 189 1.76 14.21 2.41
C PHE A 189 1.75 15.61 3.00
N GLN A 190 0.73 16.42 2.67
CA GLN A 190 0.61 17.78 3.21
C GLN A 190 0.52 17.79 4.75
N ALA A 191 -0.17 16.81 5.33
CA ALA A 191 -0.44 16.74 6.76
C ALA A 191 0.63 15.97 7.59
N SER A 192 1.69 15.46 6.97
CA SER A 192 2.64 14.55 7.61
C SER A 192 4.08 15.07 7.67
N THR A 193 4.27 16.39 7.72
CA THR A 193 5.59 17.04 7.86
C THR A 193 6.06 17.16 9.33
N GLY A 194 5.19 16.82 10.29
CA GLY A 194 5.46 16.94 11.73
C GLY A 194 6.32 15.80 12.30
N GLU A 195 6.35 15.72 13.62
CA GLU A 195 7.02 14.66 14.36
C GLU A 195 6.27 13.32 14.26
N LEU A 196 6.94 12.24 14.67
CA LEU A 196 6.33 10.92 14.75
C LEU A 196 5.18 10.93 15.76
N ILE A 197 4.04 10.36 15.37
CA ILE A 197 2.88 10.23 16.26
C ILE A 197 3.01 8.91 17.02
N THR A 198 3.26 9.02 18.32
CA THR A 198 3.27 7.87 19.22
C THR A 198 1.88 7.67 19.79
N PRO A 199 1.32 6.44 19.77
CA PRO A 199 0.05 6.16 20.41
C PRO A 199 0.07 6.52 21.89
N GLN A 200 -0.99 7.17 22.38
CA GLN A 200 -1.07 7.63 23.78
C GLN A 200 -1.25 6.50 24.79
N ASN A 201 -1.77 5.35 24.35
CA ASN A 201 -1.94 4.16 25.15
C ASN A 201 -1.74 2.91 24.27
N GLN A 202 -1.69 1.74 24.89
CA GLN A 202 -1.57 0.44 24.20
C GLN A 202 -2.92 -0.27 24.04
N GLU A 203 -4.06 0.40 24.28
CA GLU A 203 -5.38 -0.23 24.19
C GLU A 203 -5.70 -0.68 22.75
N TYR A 204 -5.14 0.00 21.74
CA TYR A 204 -5.30 -0.40 20.34
C TYR A 204 -4.78 -1.82 20.06
N GLU A 205 -3.76 -2.30 20.80
CA GLU A 205 -3.24 -3.66 20.66
C GLU A 205 -4.31 -4.69 21.03
N SER A 206 -5.01 -4.49 22.15
CA SER A 206 -6.09 -5.39 22.57
C SER A 206 -7.27 -5.39 21.58
N LYS A 207 -7.54 -4.26 20.92
CA LYS A 207 -8.56 -4.16 19.86
C LYS A 207 -8.14 -4.87 18.59
N LEU A 208 -6.86 -4.78 18.22
CA LEU A 208 -6.31 -5.56 17.12
C LEU A 208 -6.37 -7.06 17.41
N ASP A 209 -6.02 -7.49 18.64
CA ASP A 209 -6.14 -8.89 19.06
C ASP A 209 -7.58 -9.40 18.95
N ASN A 210 -8.57 -8.59 19.31
CA ASN A 210 -9.98 -8.96 19.16
C ASN A 210 -10.36 -9.13 17.67
N ILE A 211 -9.90 -8.25 16.80
CA ILE A 211 -10.10 -8.38 15.34
C ILE A 211 -9.46 -9.68 14.84
N VAL A 212 -8.23 -9.98 15.25
CA VAL A 212 -7.55 -11.22 14.84
C VAL A 212 -8.29 -12.46 15.34
N GLN A 213 -8.85 -12.43 16.56
CA GLN A 213 -9.68 -13.53 17.08
C GLN A 213 -10.98 -13.70 16.27
N GLN A 214 -11.64 -12.61 15.86
CA GLN A 214 -12.80 -12.69 14.96
C GLN A 214 -12.42 -13.28 13.61
N MET A 215 -11.30 -12.83 13.03
CA MET A 215 -10.77 -13.39 11.79
C MET A 215 -10.47 -14.89 11.94
N GLN A 216 -9.89 -15.30 13.07
CA GLN A 216 -9.61 -16.72 13.35
C GLN A 216 -10.91 -17.55 13.46
N GLN A 217 -11.99 -17.00 14.02
CA GLN A 217 -13.29 -17.68 14.08
C GLN A 217 -13.91 -17.82 12.69
N GLN A 218 -13.73 -16.81 11.82
CA GLN A 218 -14.31 -16.77 10.48
C GLN A 218 -13.53 -17.61 9.47
N TYR A 219 -12.21 -17.57 9.50
CA TYR A 219 -11.33 -18.13 8.47
C TYR A 219 -10.48 -19.31 8.93
N GLY A 220 -10.38 -19.55 10.25
CA GLY A 220 -9.62 -20.68 10.81
C GLY A 220 -8.17 -20.74 10.31
N ASP A 221 -7.79 -21.93 9.84
CA ASP A 221 -6.42 -22.18 9.35
C ASP A 221 -6.08 -21.44 8.05
N ASP A 222 -7.07 -20.91 7.32
CA ASP A 222 -6.83 -20.14 6.10
C ASP A 222 -5.98 -18.89 6.35
N LEU A 223 -6.00 -18.33 7.59
CA LEU A 223 -5.13 -17.20 7.96
C LEU A 223 -3.64 -17.50 7.82
N GLN A 224 -3.25 -18.78 7.84
CA GLN A 224 -1.85 -19.18 7.60
C GLN A 224 -1.38 -18.82 6.18
N MET A 225 -2.30 -18.58 5.23
CA MET A 225 -1.94 -18.12 3.88
C MET A 225 -1.16 -16.81 3.90
N PHE A 226 -1.41 -15.92 4.87
CA PHE A 226 -0.62 -14.69 5.03
C PHE A 226 0.87 -14.92 5.34
N THR A 227 1.23 -16.08 5.87
CA THR A 227 2.62 -16.42 6.19
C THR A 227 3.40 -16.95 4.99
N ASN A 228 2.71 -17.42 3.94
CA ASN A 228 3.34 -18.01 2.76
C ASN A 228 2.64 -17.61 1.45
N LEU A 229 2.63 -16.34 1.16
CA LEU A 229 1.98 -15.74 -0.02
C LEU A 229 2.58 -16.17 -1.37
N THR A 230 3.82 -16.68 -1.35
CA THR A 230 4.53 -17.16 -2.54
C THR A 230 4.23 -18.62 -2.89
N SER A 231 3.49 -19.33 -2.03
CA SER A 231 3.11 -20.73 -2.29
C SER A 231 2.28 -20.83 -3.58
N PRO A 232 2.56 -21.81 -4.46
CA PRO A 232 1.75 -22.03 -5.66
C PRO A 232 0.31 -22.43 -5.33
N ASN A 233 0.06 -22.97 -4.13
CA ASN A 233 -1.24 -23.45 -3.66
C ASN A 233 -2.02 -22.38 -2.87
N VAL A 234 -1.49 -21.16 -2.72
CA VAL A 234 -2.20 -20.10 -1.99
C VAL A 234 -3.45 -19.67 -2.76
N ASP A 235 -4.59 -19.67 -2.05
CA ASP A 235 -5.82 -19.11 -2.59
C ASP A 235 -5.75 -17.57 -2.52
N ARG A 236 -5.36 -16.98 -3.65
CA ARG A 236 -5.15 -15.53 -3.77
C ARG A 236 -6.42 -14.71 -3.62
N GLU A 237 -7.56 -15.30 -4.00
CA GLU A 237 -8.86 -14.63 -3.83
C GLU A 237 -9.24 -14.60 -2.37
N LYS A 238 -9.09 -15.72 -1.66
CA LYS A 238 -9.35 -15.79 -0.23
C LYS A 238 -8.41 -14.88 0.58
N VAL A 239 -7.13 -14.77 0.22
CA VAL A 239 -6.21 -13.81 0.85
C VAL A 239 -6.70 -12.37 0.67
N CYS A 240 -7.24 -12.03 -0.49
CA CYS A 240 -7.84 -10.73 -0.72
C CYS A 240 -9.08 -10.52 0.16
N ASP A 241 -10.00 -11.51 0.22
CA ASP A 241 -11.21 -11.44 1.05
C ASP A 241 -10.85 -11.21 2.51
N MET A 242 -9.89 -11.96 3.04
CA MET A 242 -9.40 -11.81 4.41
C MET A 242 -8.78 -10.42 4.66
N ALA A 243 -8.01 -9.88 3.72
CA ALA A 243 -7.41 -8.56 3.86
C ALA A 243 -8.48 -7.45 3.86
N ILE A 244 -9.47 -7.53 2.98
CA ILE A 244 -10.60 -6.59 2.93
C ILE A 244 -11.37 -6.62 4.24
N ASP A 245 -11.68 -7.80 4.77
CA ASP A 245 -12.42 -7.94 6.04
C ASP A 245 -11.61 -7.37 7.21
N MET A 246 -10.33 -7.69 7.31
CA MET A 246 -9.45 -7.17 8.36
C MET A 246 -9.41 -5.63 8.36
N TYR A 247 -9.16 -5.00 7.22
CA TYR A 247 -9.14 -3.54 7.14
C TYR A 247 -10.54 -2.93 7.36
N SER A 248 -11.60 -3.64 6.96
CA SER A 248 -12.97 -3.20 7.24
C SER A 248 -13.28 -3.17 8.73
N GLU A 249 -12.83 -4.17 9.49
CA GLU A 249 -13.00 -4.20 10.94
C GLU A 249 -12.15 -3.12 11.64
N ILE A 250 -10.91 -2.91 11.21
CA ILE A 250 -10.07 -1.84 11.74
C ILE A 250 -10.74 -0.47 11.55
N LEU A 251 -11.30 -0.21 10.39
CA LEU A 251 -11.95 1.07 10.07
C LEU A 251 -13.28 1.31 10.80
N LYS A 252 -13.85 0.30 11.48
CA LYS A 252 -15.02 0.46 12.37
C LYS A 252 -14.65 0.93 13.78
N LEU A 253 -13.38 0.83 14.15
CA LEU A 253 -12.91 1.27 15.47
C LEU A 253 -12.96 2.81 15.60
N PRO A 254 -12.93 3.33 16.85
CA PRO A 254 -12.74 4.75 17.09
C PRO A 254 -11.47 5.26 16.38
N PRO A 255 -11.46 6.53 15.89
CA PRO A 255 -10.37 7.04 15.06
C PRO A 255 -8.97 6.87 15.65
N ASN A 256 -8.79 7.11 16.96
CA ASN A 256 -7.47 6.98 17.61
C ASN A 256 -6.97 5.52 17.56
N ASP A 257 -7.84 4.53 17.73
CA ASP A 257 -7.46 3.13 17.70
C ASP A 257 -7.19 2.66 16.28
N ALA A 258 -8.10 3.01 15.35
CA ALA A 258 -7.91 2.70 13.93
C ALA A 258 -6.62 3.34 13.39
N GLY A 259 -6.38 4.61 13.67
CA GLY A 259 -5.16 5.31 13.27
C GLY A 259 -3.89 4.70 13.86
N ALA A 260 -3.90 4.34 15.15
CA ALA A 260 -2.77 3.69 15.82
C ALA A 260 -2.46 2.31 15.20
N ILE A 261 -3.49 1.48 14.97
CA ILE A 261 -3.35 0.16 14.34
C ILE A 261 -2.81 0.32 12.92
N LEU A 262 -3.39 1.21 12.11
CA LEU A 262 -2.95 1.42 10.74
C LEU A 262 -1.50 1.91 10.67
N ARG A 263 -1.07 2.85 11.53
CA ARG A 263 0.33 3.26 11.63
C ARG A 263 1.26 2.10 12.02
N SER A 264 0.85 1.27 12.97
CA SER A 264 1.61 0.08 13.37
C SER A 264 1.73 -0.95 12.26
N MET A 265 0.70 -1.12 11.43
CA MET A 265 0.68 -2.10 10.34
C MET A 265 1.41 -1.59 9.08
N LEU A 266 1.20 -0.33 8.73
CA LEU A 266 1.65 0.28 7.48
C LEU A 266 2.97 1.03 7.62
N GLY A 267 3.25 1.55 8.82
CA GLY A 267 4.51 2.22 9.11
C GLY A 267 5.65 1.21 9.27
N GLY A 268 6.77 1.45 8.61
CA GLY A 268 8.01 0.71 8.89
C GLY A 268 8.59 1.09 10.27
N GLU A 269 9.22 0.14 10.95
CA GLU A 269 10.16 0.44 12.06
C GLU A 269 11.48 0.97 11.50
#